data_a2e3d32e5bf26d62591190e7eb7eba82
#
_entry.id   a2e3d32e5bf26d62591190e7eb7eba82
#
_cell.length_a   1.000
_cell.length_b   1.000
_cell.length_c   1.000
_cell.angle_alpha   90.00
_cell.angle_beta   90.00
_cell.angle_gamma   90.00
#
_symmetry.space_group_name_H-M   'P 1'
#
loop_
_entity.id
_entity.type
_entity.pdbx_description
1 polymer ?
#
loop_
_entity_poly.entity_id
_entity_poly.type
_entity_poly.pdbx_seq_one_letter_code
_entity_poly.pdbx_strand_id
1 'polypeptide(L)'
;MFKKKPTASEVDGVQYRRAKLWQIICYACNGLVGMSVYSLIGMASYSASIGYGITTAAVGIILTCSRILDGITDPLLAFVYDRVNTKFGKLRILLVAGYLIEALALYGMFTGFSSKGLGLPVFTLLYIVYIIGYTITNMTAQTIPAIMTNDPRQRPTIGVWTTAFNYLVPMAMSMIFNVVLLPKCGGTYNQAFLSAACNMTLLAAGIGTVLVCLGVSAYDKPETFVGTKKSEPLKMSDIIEVLKHNRPLQCYIASNASDKLAQQVASQAIINTLFNGILIGNMGLATILTVISMVPSIFFAAFGAKYVGKHGSKKGIVTWTYVSMTITAVLVLFFIFGDPTQIGVMGSPSMILYVVLTLLQNGSNMCITTSNTSYMADAIDFELDRSGRYIPAVVSGTYSLVDKLITSFAAVIATGAVALLGYTTTMPQPTDPCTSAIFWMTLSLKFGLPLIGWVITLIAMRECPLTKEEMVNVQKRIAEKKAAAQSEIYKKQLQ
;
A
#
# COMPACT_ATOMS: atom_id res chain seq x y z
N MET A 1 33.92 -32.18 -10.96
CA MET A 1 32.58 -32.82 -10.98
C MET A 1 31.74 -32.16 -9.88
N PHE A 2 30.99 -31.12 -10.21
CA PHE A 2 30.13 -30.39 -9.23
C PHE A 2 28.95 -31.29 -8.86
N LYS A 3 28.91 -31.78 -7.62
CA LYS A 3 27.74 -32.50 -7.10
C LYS A 3 26.53 -31.56 -7.18
N LYS A 4 25.55 -31.92 -7.99
CA LYS A 4 24.25 -31.23 -8.06
C LYS A 4 23.69 -31.22 -6.65
N LYS A 5 23.40 -30.02 -6.09
CA LYS A 5 22.72 -29.95 -4.78
C LYS A 5 21.39 -30.70 -4.89
N PRO A 6 21.04 -31.53 -3.91
CA PRO A 6 19.78 -32.27 -3.94
C PRO A 6 18.61 -31.34 -4.08
N THR A 7 17.59 -31.73 -4.83
CA THR A 7 16.34 -30.95 -4.98
C THR A 7 15.60 -30.95 -3.65
N ALA A 8 14.75 -29.94 -3.42
CA ALA A 8 13.97 -29.83 -2.17
C ALA A 8 13.08 -31.07 -1.93
N SER A 9 12.55 -31.69 -3.00
CA SER A 9 11.78 -32.93 -2.96
C SER A 9 12.61 -34.16 -2.54
N GLU A 10 13.90 -34.21 -2.89
CA GLU A 10 14.79 -35.28 -2.47
C GLU A 10 15.17 -35.18 -0.99
N VAL A 11 15.14 -33.97 -0.41
CA VAL A 11 15.48 -33.76 1.01
C VAL A 11 14.27 -34.00 1.93
N ASP A 12 13.06 -33.54 1.52
CA ASP A 12 11.88 -33.50 2.40
C ASP A 12 10.89 -34.65 2.08
N GLY A 13 11.14 -35.46 1.03
CA GLY A 13 10.23 -36.51 0.57
C GLY A 13 8.89 -36.02 0.01
N VAL A 14 8.74 -34.71 -0.16
CA VAL A 14 7.52 -34.07 -0.64
C VAL A 14 7.72 -33.56 -2.07
N GLN A 15 6.77 -33.86 -2.95
CA GLN A 15 6.79 -33.30 -4.30
C GLN A 15 6.37 -31.84 -4.29
N TYR A 16 7.34 -30.93 -4.47
CA TYR A 16 7.09 -29.50 -4.55
C TYR A 16 6.78 -29.07 -5.99
N ARG A 17 5.66 -28.36 -6.15
CA ARG A 17 5.34 -27.66 -7.38
C ARG A 17 6.09 -26.32 -7.41
N ARG A 18 6.89 -26.08 -8.45
CA ARG A 18 7.67 -24.86 -8.64
C ARG A 18 7.26 -24.14 -9.92
N ALA A 19 7.15 -22.83 -9.82
CA ALA A 19 6.95 -21.95 -10.97
C ALA A 19 8.29 -21.65 -11.65
N LYS A 20 8.27 -21.51 -12.98
CA LYS A 20 9.42 -21.02 -13.73
C LYS A 20 9.59 -19.52 -13.49
N LEU A 21 10.82 -19.01 -13.57
CA LEU A 21 11.12 -17.60 -13.30
C LEU A 21 10.30 -16.65 -14.16
N TRP A 22 10.16 -16.95 -15.46
CA TRP A 22 9.33 -16.11 -16.35
C TRP A 22 7.86 -16.05 -15.92
N GLN A 23 7.30 -17.13 -15.37
CA GLN A 23 5.93 -17.16 -14.84
C GLN A 23 5.80 -16.29 -13.60
N ILE A 24 6.81 -16.27 -12.73
CA ILE A 24 6.88 -15.40 -11.56
C ILE A 24 6.95 -13.93 -11.98
N ILE A 25 7.77 -13.61 -12.97
CA ILE A 25 7.87 -12.24 -13.52
C ILE A 25 6.54 -11.83 -14.16
N CYS A 26 5.93 -12.69 -14.98
CA CYS A 26 4.60 -12.43 -15.55
C CYS A 26 3.54 -12.19 -14.47
N TYR A 27 3.56 -12.97 -13.38
CA TYR A 27 2.68 -12.71 -12.25
C TYR A 27 3.00 -11.36 -11.57
N ALA A 28 4.27 -11.03 -11.37
CA ALA A 28 4.69 -9.76 -10.78
C ALA A 28 4.22 -8.54 -11.60
N CYS A 29 3.96 -8.71 -12.91
CA CYS A 29 3.30 -7.71 -13.74
C CYS A 29 1.87 -7.35 -13.27
N ASN A 30 1.31 -8.08 -12.27
CA ASN A 30 0.13 -7.61 -11.54
C ASN A 30 0.34 -6.22 -10.91
N GLY A 31 1.58 -5.85 -10.60
CA GLY A 31 1.93 -4.48 -10.23
C GLY A 31 1.56 -3.45 -11.29
N LEU A 32 1.64 -3.78 -12.60
CA LEU A 32 1.15 -2.91 -13.67
C LEU A 32 -0.37 -2.72 -13.60
N VAL A 33 -1.12 -3.76 -13.21
CA VAL A 33 -2.58 -3.65 -13.07
C VAL A 33 -2.91 -2.77 -11.86
N GLY A 34 -2.53 -3.19 -10.66
CA GLY A 34 -2.93 -2.51 -9.42
C GLY A 34 -2.29 -1.15 -9.21
N MET A 35 -0.97 -1.02 -9.44
CA MET A 35 -0.25 0.20 -9.10
C MET A 35 -0.37 1.32 -10.14
N SER A 36 -0.59 0.99 -11.43
CA SER A 36 -0.90 2.03 -12.41
C SER A 36 -2.28 2.63 -12.15
N VAL A 37 -3.27 1.80 -11.85
CA VAL A 37 -4.61 2.25 -11.47
C VAL A 37 -4.59 3.03 -10.16
N TYR A 38 -3.83 2.58 -9.16
CA TYR A 38 -3.63 3.32 -7.91
C TYR A 38 -3.08 4.75 -8.17
N SER A 39 -2.13 4.88 -9.10
CA SER A 39 -1.57 6.20 -9.48
C SER A 39 -2.62 7.10 -10.16
N LEU A 40 -3.48 6.55 -11.02
CA LEU A 40 -4.57 7.28 -11.67
C LEU A 40 -5.66 7.69 -10.67
N ILE A 41 -6.09 6.78 -9.81
CA ILE A 41 -7.10 7.05 -8.77
C ILE A 41 -6.61 8.09 -7.77
N GLY A 42 -5.31 8.20 -7.54
CA GLY A 42 -4.75 9.33 -6.80
C GLY A 42 -5.15 10.69 -7.35
N MET A 43 -5.51 10.77 -8.64
CA MET A 43 -6.00 11.99 -9.31
C MET A 43 -7.53 12.06 -9.41
N ALA A 44 -8.28 11.18 -8.75
CA ALA A 44 -9.74 11.16 -8.80
C ALA A 44 -10.37 12.49 -8.32
N SER A 45 -9.72 13.19 -7.40
CA SER A 45 -10.16 14.51 -6.93
C SER A 45 -10.12 15.55 -8.06
N TYR A 46 -9.10 15.53 -8.90
CA TYR A 46 -9.03 16.40 -10.08
C TYR A 46 -10.11 16.04 -11.12
N SER A 47 -10.30 14.74 -11.38
CA SER A 47 -11.37 14.28 -12.27
C SER A 47 -12.75 14.69 -11.79
N ALA A 48 -13.04 14.57 -10.49
CA ALA A 48 -14.31 14.96 -9.89
C ALA A 48 -14.56 16.48 -10.02
N SER A 49 -13.55 17.30 -9.77
CA SER A 49 -13.67 18.75 -9.86
C SER A 49 -13.75 19.23 -11.31
N ILE A 50 -12.79 18.85 -12.15
CA ILE A 50 -12.67 19.33 -13.55
C ILE A 50 -13.74 18.71 -14.44
N GLY A 51 -13.96 17.40 -14.30
CA GLY A 51 -14.85 16.65 -15.18
C GLY A 51 -16.32 16.70 -14.81
N TYR A 52 -16.63 16.87 -13.51
CA TYR A 52 -18.00 16.78 -12.99
C TYR A 52 -18.45 18.02 -12.22
N GLY A 53 -17.57 19.01 -12.02
CA GLY A 53 -17.91 20.25 -11.32
C GLY A 53 -18.24 20.03 -9.83
N ILE A 54 -17.68 18.96 -9.20
CA ILE A 54 -17.96 18.63 -7.81
C ILE A 54 -17.06 19.48 -6.92
N THR A 55 -17.64 20.05 -5.84
CA THR A 55 -16.88 20.86 -4.89
C THR A 55 -15.83 20.03 -4.15
N THR A 56 -14.73 20.65 -3.79
CA THR A 56 -13.56 20.00 -3.16
C THR A 56 -13.94 19.23 -1.88
N ALA A 57 -14.82 19.81 -1.03
CA ALA A 57 -15.28 19.14 0.17
C ALA A 57 -16.13 17.88 -0.13
N ALA A 58 -17.03 17.96 -1.12
CA ALA A 58 -17.86 16.83 -1.52
C ALA A 58 -17.02 15.68 -2.10
N VAL A 59 -15.98 16.01 -2.86
CA VAL A 59 -15.02 15.02 -3.38
C VAL A 59 -14.39 14.24 -2.23
N GLY A 60 -13.89 14.92 -1.21
CA GLY A 60 -13.27 14.27 -0.05
C GLY A 60 -14.22 13.30 0.66
N ILE A 61 -15.48 13.70 0.85
CA ILE A 61 -16.51 12.85 1.45
C ILE A 61 -16.78 11.61 0.59
N ILE A 62 -16.96 11.79 -0.72
CA ILE A 62 -17.19 10.65 -1.65
C ILE A 62 -16.03 9.65 -1.60
N LEU A 63 -14.80 10.13 -1.71
CA LEU A 63 -13.63 9.27 -1.69
C LEU A 63 -13.47 8.53 -0.35
N THR A 64 -13.81 9.18 0.75
CA THR A 64 -13.80 8.56 2.08
C THR A 64 -14.90 7.52 2.24
N CYS A 65 -16.16 7.86 1.92
CA CYS A 65 -17.27 6.92 1.99
C CYS A 65 -17.05 5.71 1.09
N SER A 66 -16.50 5.93 -0.10
CA SER A 66 -16.19 4.85 -1.05
C SER A 66 -15.11 3.90 -0.52
N ARG A 67 -14.12 4.40 0.21
CA ARG A 67 -13.11 3.56 0.87
C ARG A 67 -13.68 2.74 2.03
N ILE A 68 -14.64 3.29 2.76
CA ILE A 68 -15.36 2.55 3.80
C ILE A 68 -16.20 1.44 3.17
N LEU A 69 -16.87 1.73 2.04
CA LEU A 69 -17.62 0.74 1.27
C LEU A 69 -16.71 -0.40 0.76
N ASP A 70 -15.49 -0.11 0.32
CA ASP A 70 -14.50 -1.12 -0.08
C ASP A 70 -14.27 -2.15 1.04
N GLY A 71 -14.13 -1.69 2.28
CA GLY A 71 -14.00 -2.57 3.45
C GLY A 71 -15.22 -3.48 3.70
N ILE A 72 -16.42 -3.05 3.28
CA ILE A 72 -17.67 -3.82 3.42
C ILE A 72 -17.85 -4.79 2.22
N THR A 73 -17.47 -4.35 1.03
CA THR A 73 -17.63 -5.16 -0.20
C THR A 73 -16.63 -6.31 -0.29
N ASP A 74 -15.46 -6.21 0.35
CA ASP A 74 -14.45 -7.29 0.37
C ASP A 74 -15.02 -8.64 0.80
N PRO A 75 -15.72 -8.79 1.96
CA PRO A 75 -16.32 -10.06 2.36
C PRO A 75 -17.42 -10.55 1.43
N LEU A 76 -18.22 -9.63 0.85
CA LEU A 76 -19.31 -9.99 -0.07
C LEU A 76 -18.76 -10.54 -1.38
N LEU A 77 -17.72 -9.91 -1.93
CA LEU A 77 -17.08 -10.36 -3.15
C LEU A 77 -16.26 -11.63 -2.96
N ALA A 78 -15.69 -11.88 -1.77
CA ALA A 78 -15.09 -13.16 -1.43
C ALA A 78 -16.07 -14.33 -1.56
N PHE A 79 -17.32 -14.11 -1.15
CA PHE A 79 -18.39 -15.12 -1.30
C PHE A 79 -18.75 -15.39 -2.77
N VAL A 80 -18.75 -14.35 -3.62
CA VAL A 80 -18.95 -14.50 -5.07
C VAL A 80 -17.75 -15.21 -5.68
N TYR A 81 -16.54 -14.81 -5.28
CA TYR A 81 -15.30 -15.42 -5.73
C TYR A 81 -15.28 -16.92 -5.53
N ASP A 82 -15.73 -17.42 -4.39
CA ASP A 82 -15.73 -18.86 -4.07
C ASP A 82 -16.71 -19.68 -4.92
N ARG A 83 -17.73 -19.04 -5.51
CA ARG A 83 -18.74 -19.71 -6.35
C ARG A 83 -18.36 -19.81 -7.83
N VAL A 84 -17.42 -19.00 -8.28
CA VAL A 84 -16.97 -19.03 -9.68
C VAL A 84 -16.13 -20.27 -9.91
N ASN A 85 -16.59 -21.16 -10.80
CA ASN A 85 -15.83 -22.31 -11.25
C ASN A 85 -16.12 -22.54 -12.74
N THR A 86 -15.10 -22.39 -13.60
CA THR A 86 -15.28 -22.44 -15.05
C THR A 86 -14.26 -23.37 -15.72
N LYS A 87 -14.59 -23.85 -16.91
CA LYS A 87 -13.70 -24.71 -17.71
C LYS A 87 -12.40 -24.03 -18.13
N PHE A 88 -12.39 -22.68 -18.21
CA PHE A 88 -11.22 -21.89 -18.62
C PHE A 88 -10.33 -21.47 -17.46
N GLY A 89 -10.59 -21.97 -16.26
CA GLY A 89 -9.96 -21.59 -15.01
C GLY A 89 -10.82 -20.58 -14.23
N LYS A 90 -10.49 -20.40 -12.97
CA LYS A 90 -11.19 -19.47 -12.07
C LYS A 90 -10.52 -18.10 -12.06
N LEU A 91 -9.18 -18.10 -11.94
CA LEU A 91 -8.41 -16.89 -11.71
C LEU A 91 -8.34 -15.98 -12.93
N ARG A 92 -8.08 -16.56 -14.10
CA ARG A 92 -7.98 -15.80 -15.36
C ARG A 92 -9.27 -15.10 -15.72
N ILE A 93 -10.42 -15.77 -15.57
CA ILE A 93 -11.71 -15.15 -15.87
C ILE A 93 -12.02 -14.01 -14.90
N LEU A 94 -11.76 -14.21 -13.61
CA LEU A 94 -11.97 -13.16 -12.61
C LEU A 94 -11.02 -11.95 -12.82
N LEU A 95 -9.75 -12.19 -13.18
CA LEU A 95 -8.82 -11.10 -13.50
C LEU A 95 -9.29 -10.29 -14.71
N VAL A 96 -9.68 -10.96 -15.80
CA VAL A 96 -10.16 -10.29 -17.01
C VAL A 96 -11.49 -9.57 -16.76
N ALA A 97 -12.45 -10.21 -16.10
CA ALA A 97 -13.74 -9.61 -15.78
C ALA A 97 -13.57 -8.40 -14.84
N GLY A 98 -12.75 -8.54 -13.77
CA GLY A 98 -12.45 -7.45 -12.85
C GLY A 98 -11.77 -6.28 -13.56
N TYR A 99 -10.76 -6.55 -14.39
CA TYR A 99 -10.11 -5.53 -15.21
C TYR A 99 -11.09 -4.82 -16.17
N LEU A 100 -11.98 -5.55 -16.84
CA LEU A 100 -12.94 -4.92 -17.75
C LEU A 100 -13.93 -4.02 -17.01
N ILE A 101 -14.43 -4.44 -15.84
CA ILE A 101 -15.32 -3.63 -15.00
C ILE A 101 -14.57 -2.36 -14.56
N GLU A 102 -13.35 -2.52 -14.06
CA GLU A 102 -12.48 -1.45 -13.61
C GLU A 102 -12.14 -0.47 -14.75
N ALA A 103 -11.77 -0.99 -15.91
CA ALA A 103 -11.43 -0.20 -17.09
C ALA A 103 -12.61 0.62 -17.62
N LEU A 104 -13.81 0.02 -17.70
CA LEU A 104 -15.02 0.72 -18.12
C LEU A 104 -15.38 1.85 -17.16
N ALA A 105 -15.29 1.60 -15.84
CA ALA A 105 -15.56 2.60 -14.83
C ALA A 105 -14.54 3.76 -14.88
N LEU A 106 -13.25 3.45 -14.98
CA LEU A 106 -12.19 4.45 -15.07
C LEU A 106 -12.28 5.27 -16.37
N TYR A 107 -12.51 4.60 -17.50
CA TYR A 107 -12.71 5.30 -18.75
C TYR A 107 -13.92 6.23 -18.71
N GLY A 108 -15.04 5.77 -18.12
CA GLY A 108 -16.21 6.61 -17.89
C GLY A 108 -15.90 7.81 -17.01
N MET A 109 -15.19 7.59 -15.90
CA MET A 109 -14.87 8.60 -14.90
C MET A 109 -13.90 9.68 -15.42
N PHE A 110 -12.86 9.30 -16.13
CA PHE A 110 -11.80 10.22 -16.56
C PHE A 110 -11.96 10.75 -17.99
N THR A 111 -12.77 10.09 -18.85
CA THR A 111 -12.88 10.41 -20.27
C THR A 111 -14.32 10.45 -20.76
N GLY A 112 -15.04 9.33 -20.70
CA GLY A 112 -16.29 9.13 -21.44
C GLY A 112 -17.45 10.01 -20.97
N PHE A 113 -17.64 10.18 -19.65
CA PHE A 113 -18.68 10.98 -19.05
C PHE A 113 -18.17 12.29 -18.42
N SER A 114 -16.86 12.48 -18.40
CA SER A 114 -16.22 13.70 -17.92
C SER A 114 -16.59 14.89 -18.79
N SER A 115 -16.72 16.08 -18.19
CA SER A 115 -17.08 17.35 -18.87
C SER A 115 -18.46 17.39 -19.54
N LYS A 116 -19.36 16.49 -19.17
CA LYS A 116 -20.75 16.43 -19.67
C LYS A 116 -21.79 17.00 -18.72
N GLY A 117 -21.37 17.62 -17.61
CA GLY A 117 -22.30 18.22 -16.62
C GLY A 117 -23.12 17.21 -15.83
N LEU A 118 -22.70 15.93 -15.76
CA LEU A 118 -23.48 14.86 -15.12
C LEU A 118 -23.39 14.87 -13.60
N GLY A 119 -22.50 15.67 -13.03
CA GLY A 119 -22.41 15.95 -11.60
C GLY A 119 -22.07 14.77 -10.70
N LEU A 120 -22.34 14.96 -9.41
CA LEU A 120 -21.98 14.05 -8.32
C LEU A 120 -22.55 12.62 -8.45
N PRO A 121 -23.82 12.38 -8.85
CA PRO A 121 -24.39 11.03 -8.86
C PRO A 121 -23.65 10.07 -9.81
N VAL A 122 -23.31 10.55 -11.02
CA VAL A 122 -22.65 9.71 -12.03
C VAL A 122 -21.22 9.42 -11.63
N PHE A 123 -20.48 10.41 -11.11
CA PHE A 123 -19.14 10.19 -10.58
C PHE A 123 -19.13 9.14 -9.47
N THR A 124 -20.05 9.27 -8.50
CA THR A 124 -20.15 8.33 -7.37
C THR A 124 -20.48 6.91 -7.85
N LEU A 125 -21.43 6.77 -8.79
CA LEU A 125 -21.78 5.47 -9.37
C LEU A 125 -20.56 4.81 -10.06
N LEU A 126 -19.86 5.58 -10.90
CA LEU A 126 -18.66 5.08 -11.59
C LEU A 126 -17.57 4.69 -10.60
N TYR A 127 -17.40 5.45 -9.52
CA TYR A 127 -16.43 5.15 -8.48
C TYR A 127 -16.78 3.85 -7.73
N ILE A 128 -18.06 3.60 -7.44
CA ILE A 128 -18.53 2.33 -6.85
C ILE A 128 -18.26 1.15 -7.78
N VAL A 129 -18.56 1.31 -9.08
CA VAL A 129 -18.29 0.27 -10.09
C VAL A 129 -16.79 -0.02 -10.19
N TYR A 130 -15.96 1.03 -10.13
CA TYR A 130 -14.51 0.89 -10.07
C TYR A 130 -14.08 0.04 -8.86
N ILE A 131 -14.60 0.33 -7.65
CA ILE A 131 -14.27 -0.42 -6.43
C ILE A 131 -14.58 -1.91 -6.60
N ILE A 132 -15.73 -2.26 -7.17
CA ILE A 132 -16.12 -3.66 -7.42
C ILE A 132 -15.08 -4.35 -8.33
N GLY A 133 -14.71 -3.71 -9.44
CA GLY A 133 -13.68 -4.23 -10.35
C GLY A 133 -12.33 -4.41 -9.65
N TYR A 134 -11.89 -3.40 -8.94
CA TYR A 134 -10.64 -3.39 -8.18
C TYR A 134 -10.59 -4.49 -7.12
N THR A 135 -11.66 -4.69 -6.36
CA THR A 135 -11.71 -5.74 -5.33
C THR A 135 -11.62 -7.13 -5.96
N ILE A 136 -12.30 -7.38 -7.10
CA ILE A 136 -12.23 -8.66 -7.81
C ILE A 136 -10.80 -8.92 -8.30
N THR A 137 -10.13 -7.95 -8.92
CA THR A 137 -8.76 -8.10 -9.42
C THR A 137 -7.77 -8.31 -8.28
N ASN A 138 -7.88 -7.52 -7.21
CA ASN A 138 -6.98 -7.57 -6.06
C ASN A 138 -7.09 -8.89 -5.29
N MET A 139 -8.30 -9.35 -4.97
CA MET A 139 -8.55 -10.65 -4.33
C MET A 139 -7.99 -11.81 -5.16
N THR A 140 -8.24 -11.77 -6.47
CA THR A 140 -7.75 -12.81 -7.38
C THR A 140 -6.23 -12.83 -7.41
N ALA A 141 -5.58 -11.67 -7.50
CA ALA A 141 -4.14 -11.55 -7.51
C ALA A 141 -3.49 -12.08 -6.23
N GLN A 142 -4.08 -11.84 -5.06
CA GLN A 142 -3.56 -12.32 -3.78
C GLN A 142 -3.58 -13.85 -3.63
N THR A 143 -4.45 -14.56 -4.34
CA THR A 143 -4.53 -16.03 -4.27
C THR A 143 -3.54 -16.73 -5.19
N ILE A 144 -3.06 -16.06 -6.23
CA ILE A 144 -2.16 -16.63 -7.26
C ILE A 144 -0.87 -17.22 -6.70
N PRO A 145 -0.12 -16.57 -5.79
CA PRO A 145 1.13 -17.11 -5.26
C PRO A 145 0.99 -18.50 -4.62
N ALA A 146 -0.10 -18.71 -3.89
CA ALA A 146 -0.37 -20.00 -3.23
C ALA A 146 -0.61 -21.14 -4.25
N ILE A 147 -1.15 -20.79 -5.41
CA ILE A 147 -1.44 -21.76 -6.49
C ILE A 147 -0.20 -22.00 -7.36
N MET A 148 0.63 -20.97 -7.59
CA MET A 148 1.84 -21.09 -8.41
C MET A 148 2.89 -22.01 -7.78
N THR A 149 3.09 -21.93 -6.47
CA THR A 149 4.10 -22.73 -5.76
C THR A 149 3.69 -23.12 -4.35
N ASN A 150 3.92 -24.38 -4.01
CA ASN A 150 3.85 -24.87 -2.63
C ASN A 150 5.25 -25.00 -1.98
N ASP A 151 6.34 -24.68 -2.72
CA ASP A 151 7.71 -24.73 -2.20
C ASP A 151 7.98 -23.47 -1.32
N PRO A 152 8.20 -23.64 0.00
CA PRO A 152 8.53 -22.55 0.91
C PRO A 152 9.78 -21.77 0.51
N ARG A 153 10.73 -22.42 -0.20
CA ARG A 153 11.99 -21.82 -0.64
C ARG A 153 11.83 -20.91 -1.86
N GLN A 154 10.75 -21.08 -2.63
CA GLN A 154 10.47 -20.26 -3.82
C GLN A 154 9.55 -19.09 -3.52
N ARG A 155 8.67 -19.17 -2.50
CA ARG A 155 7.75 -18.10 -2.12
C ARG A 155 8.41 -16.74 -1.92
N PRO A 156 9.58 -16.63 -1.26
CA PRO A 156 10.29 -15.35 -1.13
C PRO A 156 10.66 -14.72 -2.48
N THR A 157 10.98 -15.52 -3.49
CA THR A 157 11.31 -15.02 -4.83
C THR A 157 10.10 -14.32 -5.47
N ILE A 158 8.89 -14.87 -5.30
CA ILE A 158 7.66 -14.20 -5.75
C ILE A 158 7.49 -12.85 -5.03
N GLY A 159 7.71 -12.82 -3.72
CA GLY A 159 7.65 -11.60 -2.91
C GLY A 159 8.62 -10.52 -3.39
N VAL A 160 9.86 -10.88 -3.71
CA VAL A 160 10.87 -9.92 -4.22
C VAL A 160 10.42 -9.28 -5.53
N TRP A 161 9.95 -10.09 -6.50
CA TRP A 161 9.52 -9.56 -7.78
C TRP A 161 8.24 -8.72 -7.67
N THR A 162 7.26 -9.15 -6.90
CA THR A 162 6.03 -8.35 -6.68
C THR A 162 6.35 -7.04 -5.97
N THR A 163 7.22 -7.03 -4.98
CA THR A 163 7.67 -5.81 -4.30
C THR A 163 8.37 -4.88 -5.28
N ALA A 164 9.27 -5.39 -6.12
CA ALA A 164 9.96 -4.57 -7.12
C ALA A 164 8.95 -3.87 -8.05
N PHE A 165 7.95 -4.58 -8.59
CA PHE A 165 6.93 -3.98 -9.44
C PHE A 165 6.04 -2.98 -8.70
N ASN A 166 5.67 -3.27 -7.45
CA ASN A 166 4.85 -2.38 -6.62
C ASN A 166 5.53 -1.03 -6.32
N TYR A 167 6.86 -0.96 -6.35
CA TYR A 167 7.61 0.29 -6.21
C TYR A 167 7.92 0.95 -7.57
N LEU A 168 8.38 0.17 -8.55
CA LEU A 168 8.81 0.72 -9.84
C LEU A 168 7.65 1.27 -10.67
N VAL A 169 6.48 0.62 -10.62
CA VAL A 169 5.33 1.06 -11.45
C VAL A 169 4.79 2.42 -11.02
N PRO A 170 4.49 2.72 -9.74
CA PRO A 170 4.05 4.07 -9.34
C PRO A 170 5.08 5.15 -9.68
N MET A 171 6.38 4.83 -9.54
CA MET A 171 7.45 5.76 -9.94
C MET A 171 7.40 6.07 -11.43
N ALA A 172 7.31 5.01 -12.28
CA ALA A 172 7.21 5.17 -13.72
C ALA A 172 5.96 5.94 -14.12
N MET A 173 4.80 5.63 -13.52
CA MET A 173 3.54 6.34 -13.79
C MET A 173 3.62 7.81 -13.36
N SER A 174 4.22 8.11 -12.19
CA SER A 174 4.43 9.48 -11.73
C SER A 174 5.33 10.27 -12.68
N MET A 175 6.40 9.65 -13.20
CA MET A 175 7.26 10.27 -14.21
C MET A 175 6.49 10.51 -15.52
N ILE A 176 5.73 9.53 -16.00
CA ILE A 176 4.91 9.69 -17.22
C ILE A 176 3.91 10.85 -17.04
N PHE A 177 3.20 10.91 -15.91
CA PHE A 177 2.20 11.94 -15.65
C PHE A 177 2.82 13.32 -15.54
N ASN A 178 3.83 13.50 -14.68
CA ASN A 178 4.33 14.82 -14.30
C ASN A 178 5.46 15.33 -15.20
N VAL A 179 6.25 14.44 -15.80
CA VAL A 179 7.40 14.84 -16.63
C VAL A 179 7.06 14.83 -18.11
N VAL A 180 6.16 13.88 -18.55
CA VAL A 180 5.85 13.72 -19.97
C VAL A 180 4.50 14.33 -20.34
N LEU A 181 3.42 13.96 -19.62
CA LEU A 181 2.06 14.38 -19.98
C LEU A 181 1.75 15.80 -19.54
N LEU A 182 2.11 16.19 -18.33
CA LEU A 182 1.78 17.50 -17.78
C LEU A 182 2.32 18.66 -18.63
N PRO A 183 3.61 18.67 -19.08
CA PRO A 183 4.11 19.71 -19.96
C PRO A 183 3.41 19.75 -21.32
N LYS A 184 3.05 18.57 -21.88
CA LYS A 184 2.32 18.47 -23.16
C LYS A 184 0.90 19.03 -23.08
N CYS A 185 0.32 19.07 -21.88
CA CYS A 185 -1.02 19.58 -21.61
C CYS A 185 -1.02 21.03 -21.09
N GLY A 186 0.08 21.78 -21.28
CA GLY A 186 0.18 23.19 -20.88
C GLY A 186 0.56 23.43 -19.43
N GLY A 187 1.14 22.44 -18.74
CA GLY A 187 1.62 22.54 -17.35
C GLY A 187 0.50 22.55 -16.29
N THR A 188 -0.76 22.36 -16.71
CA THR A 188 -1.93 22.35 -15.80
C THR A 188 -2.68 21.03 -15.91
N TYR A 189 -3.34 20.63 -14.82
CA TYR A 189 -4.26 19.52 -14.84
C TYR A 189 -5.56 19.96 -15.50
N ASN A 190 -5.79 19.45 -16.70
CA ASN A 190 -6.99 19.71 -17.51
C ASN A 190 -7.59 18.40 -18.01
N GLN A 191 -8.74 18.47 -18.69
CA GLN A 191 -9.43 17.28 -19.18
C GLN A 191 -8.57 16.47 -20.16
N ALA A 192 -7.77 17.13 -21.00
CA ALA A 192 -6.87 16.45 -21.95
C ALA A 192 -5.79 15.63 -21.22
N PHE A 193 -5.21 16.21 -20.15
CA PHE A 193 -4.27 15.50 -19.28
C PHE A 193 -4.91 14.28 -18.63
N LEU A 194 -6.10 14.44 -18.02
CA LEU A 194 -6.81 13.36 -17.32
C LEU A 194 -7.16 12.20 -18.28
N SER A 195 -7.62 12.54 -19.49
CA SER A 195 -7.92 11.53 -20.52
C SER A 195 -6.67 10.80 -21.02
N ALA A 196 -5.57 11.53 -21.22
CA ALA A 196 -4.29 10.93 -21.62
C ALA A 196 -3.73 10.01 -20.53
N ALA A 197 -3.76 10.44 -19.25
CA ALA A 197 -3.35 9.65 -18.11
C ALA A 197 -4.19 8.38 -17.96
N CYS A 198 -5.51 8.48 -18.14
CA CYS A 198 -6.42 7.35 -18.12
C CYS A 198 -6.07 6.33 -19.22
N ASN A 199 -5.93 6.76 -20.48
CA ASN A 199 -5.62 5.88 -21.60
C ASN A 199 -4.27 5.15 -21.39
N MET A 200 -3.24 5.85 -20.94
CA MET A 200 -1.94 5.24 -20.62
C MET A 200 -2.05 4.21 -19.48
N THR A 201 -2.81 4.52 -18.45
CA THR A 201 -3.05 3.61 -17.33
C THR A 201 -3.80 2.35 -17.77
N LEU A 202 -4.88 2.51 -18.53
CA LEU A 202 -5.66 1.38 -19.04
C LEU A 202 -4.83 0.49 -19.97
N LEU A 203 -3.98 1.09 -20.82
CA LEU A 203 -3.05 0.32 -21.66
C LEU A 203 -2.07 -0.49 -20.81
N ALA A 204 -1.44 0.14 -19.80
CA ALA A 204 -0.50 -0.52 -18.91
C ALA A 204 -1.17 -1.66 -18.11
N ALA A 205 -2.34 -1.40 -17.55
CA ALA A 205 -3.12 -2.39 -16.80
C ALA A 205 -3.60 -3.54 -17.70
N GLY A 206 -4.01 -3.25 -18.93
CA GLY A 206 -4.39 -4.26 -19.92
C GLY A 206 -3.23 -5.19 -20.28
N ILE A 207 -2.06 -4.62 -20.59
CA ILE A 207 -0.83 -5.41 -20.82
C ILE A 207 -0.50 -6.25 -19.60
N GLY A 208 -0.55 -5.66 -18.40
CA GLY A 208 -0.32 -6.36 -17.14
C GLY A 208 -1.27 -7.55 -16.96
N THR A 209 -2.57 -7.35 -17.20
CA THR A 209 -3.59 -8.42 -17.09
C THR A 209 -3.30 -9.57 -18.05
N VAL A 210 -2.95 -9.29 -19.30
CA VAL A 210 -2.59 -10.32 -20.29
C VAL A 210 -1.36 -11.10 -19.83
N LEU A 211 -0.30 -10.41 -19.35
CA LEU A 211 0.91 -11.06 -18.88
C LEU A 211 0.66 -11.94 -17.65
N VAL A 212 -0.14 -11.47 -16.69
CA VAL A 212 -0.54 -12.28 -15.52
C VAL A 212 -1.32 -13.52 -15.98
N CYS A 213 -2.29 -13.38 -16.87
CA CYS A 213 -3.07 -14.52 -17.40
C CYS A 213 -2.18 -15.56 -18.09
N LEU A 214 -1.16 -15.11 -18.85
CA LEU A 214 -0.19 -16.01 -19.48
C LEU A 214 0.67 -16.74 -18.43
N GLY A 215 1.18 -16.03 -17.43
CA GLY A 215 2.01 -16.62 -16.37
C GLY A 215 1.27 -17.64 -15.51
N VAL A 216 -0.02 -17.42 -15.27
CA VAL A 216 -0.84 -18.27 -14.39
C VAL A 216 -1.52 -19.41 -15.14
N SER A 217 -1.57 -19.39 -16.47
CA SER A 217 -2.32 -20.33 -17.32
C SER A 217 -2.06 -21.80 -17.04
N ALA A 218 -0.81 -22.15 -16.68
CA ALA A 218 -0.42 -23.52 -16.37
C ALA A 218 -0.97 -24.04 -15.01
N TYR A 219 -1.33 -23.13 -14.09
CA TYR A 219 -1.75 -23.45 -12.72
C TYR A 219 -3.23 -23.29 -12.48
N ASP A 220 -3.91 -22.47 -13.27
CA ASP A 220 -5.33 -22.19 -13.16
C ASP A 220 -6.17 -23.26 -13.86
N LYS A 221 -6.21 -24.44 -13.23
CA LYS A 221 -6.98 -25.60 -13.68
C LYS A 221 -8.01 -25.98 -12.62
N PRO A 222 -9.20 -26.47 -13.01
CA PRO A 222 -10.23 -26.89 -12.05
C PRO A 222 -9.72 -27.89 -11.01
N GLU A 223 -8.82 -28.78 -11.42
CA GLU A 223 -8.22 -29.81 -10.56
C GLU A 223 -7.41 -29.23 -9.40
N THR A 224 -6.84 -28.03 -9.56
CA THR A 224 -6.04 -27.36 -8.54
C THR A 224 -6.87 -26.93 -7.33
N PHE A 225 -8.17 -26.76 -7.51
CA PHE A 225 -9.10 -26.28 -6.47
C PHE A 225 -9.92 -27.41 -5.81
N VAL A 226 -9.74 -28.65 -6.24
CA VAL A 226 -10.44 -29.82 -5.67
C VAL A 226 -9.81 -30.13 -4.30
N GLY A 227 -10.68 -30.28 -3.27
CA GLY A 227 -10.25 -30.70 -1.94
C GLY A 227 -9.77 -29.57 -1.01
N THR A 228 -9.79 -28.31 -1.44
CA THR A 228 -9.56 -27.18 -0.53
C THR A 228 -10.78 -27.02 0.39
N LYS A 229 -10.62 -27.30 1.70
CA LYS A 229 -11.64 -26.91 2.69
C LYS A 229 -11.80 -25.39 2.60
N LYS A 230 -13.07 -24.94 2.56
CA LYS A 230 -13.37 -23.50 2.68
C LYS A 230 -12.74 -23.00 3.98
N SER A 231 -11.92 -21.96 3.90
CA SER A 231 -11.48 -21.26 5.08
C SER A 231 -12.72 -20.77 5.84
N GLU A 232 -12.79 -21.02 7.14
CA GLU A 232 -13.87 -20.46 7.94
C GLU A 232 -13.84 -18.94 7.81
N PRO A 233 -14.98 -18.29 7.56
CA PRO A 233 -15.03 -16.85 7.45
C PRO A 233 -14.62 -16.24 8.79
N LEU A 234 -13.85 -15.14 8.73
CA LEU A 234 -13.50 -14.32 9.90
C LEU A 234 -14.79 -13.94 10.64
N LYS A 235 -14.95 -14.41 11.87
CA LYS A 235 -16.09 -14.03 12.71
C LYS A 235 -15.79 -12.67 13.35
N MET A 236 -16.75 -11.77 13.29
CA MET A 236 -16.61 -10.43 13.91
C MET A 236 -16.37 -10.53 15.41
N SER A 237 -16.88 -11.57 16.08
CA SER A 237 -16.61 -11.87 17.50
C SER A 237 -15.12 -12.09 17.77
N ASP A 238 -14.42 -12.83 16.89
CA ASP A 238 -12.99 -13.10 17.06
C ASP A 238 -12.15 -11.83 16.87
N ILE A 239 -12.56 -10.97 15.92
CA ILE A 239 -11.94 -9.64 15.70
C ILE A 239 -12.06 -8.77 16.96
N ILE A 240 -13.26 -8.70 17.54
CA ILE A 240 -13.52 -7.90 18.75
C ILE A 240 -12.75 -8.47 19.94
N GLU A 241 -12.69 -9.79 20.08
CA GLU A 241 -11.95 -10.45 21.15
C GLU A 241 -10.46 -10.13 21.07
N VAL A 242 -9.85 -10.31 19.90
CA VAL A 242 -8.44 -9.99 19.67
C VAL A 242 -8.16 -8.51 19.90
N LEU A 243 -9.02 -7.62 19.38
CA LEU A 243 -8.86 -6.17 19.54
C LEU A 243 -8.92 -5.75 21.02
N LYS A 244 -9.76 -6.38 21.83
CA LYS A 244 -9.89 -6.04 23.26
C LYS A 244 -8.75 -6.55 24.13
N HIS A 245 -8.19 -7.73 23.83
CA HIS A 245 -7.30 -8.43 24.75
C HIS A 245 -5.83 -8.50 24.27
N ASN A 246 -5.55 -8.24 22.99
CA ASN A 246 -4.18 -8.23 22.48
C ASN A 246 -3.58 -6.83 22.58
N ARG A 247 -2.99 -6.51 23.74
CA ARG A 247 -2.37 -5.20 24.00
C ARG A 247 -1.27 -4.83 23.01
N PRO A 248 -0.31 -5.74 22.64
CA PRO A 248 0.64 -5.47 21.56
C PRO A 248 -0.01 -5.05 20.24
N LEU A 249 -1.09 -5.71 19.84
CA LEU A 249 -1.80 -5.36 18.61
C LEU A 249 -2.48 -3.98 18.71
N GLN A 250 -3.05 -3.63 19.86
CA GLN A 250 -3.61 -2.29 20.09
C GLN A 250 -2.54 -1.19 19.92
N CYS A 251 -1.37 -1.39 20.52
CA CYS A 251 -0.23 -0.47 20.38
C CYS A 251 0.25 -0.38 18.93
N TYR A 252 0.29 -1.51 18.23
CA TYR A 252 0.65 -1.56 16.82
C TYR A 252 -0.34 -0.82 15.93
N ILE A 253 -1.64 -1.02 16.15
CA ILE A 253 -2.70 -0.32 15.42
C ILE A 253 -2.56 1.20 15.62
N ALA A 254 -2.45 1.65 16.86
CA ALA A 254 -2.29 3.08 17.17
C ALA A 254 -1.05 3.68 16.49
N SER A 255 0.08 2.99 16.53
CA SER A 255 1.33 3.41 15.89
C SER A 255 1.20 3.42 14.37
N ASN A 256 0.89 2.28 13.77
CA ASN A 256 1.01 2.10 12.33
C ASN A 256 -0.15 2.76 11.56
N ALA A 257 -1.37 2.79 12.11
CA ALA A 257 -2.50 3.45 11.47
C ALA A 257 -2.35 4.98 11.46
N SER A 258 -1.80 5.58 12.54
CA SER A 258 -1.52 7.02 12.58
C SER A 258 -0.43 7.42 11.57
N ASP A 259 0.64 6.64 11.47
CA ASP A 259 1.72 6.86 10.51
C ASP A 259 1.23 6.70 9.06
N LYS A 260 0.46 5.64 8.78
CA LYS A 260 -0.14 5.43 7.45
C LYS A 260 -1.15 6.50 7.07
N LEU A 261 -1.97 6.97 8.00
CA LEU A 261 -2.88 8.09 7.73
C LEU A 261 -2.10 9.32 7.27
N ALA A 262 -1.04 9.68 7.99
CA ALA A 262 -0.19 10.80 7.63
C ALA A 262 0.49 10.61 6.27
N GLN A 263 1.01 9.42 5.99
CA GLN A 263 1.59 9.08 4.69
C GLN A 263 0.55 9.15 3.56
N GLN A 264 -0.67 8.65 3.78
CA GLN A 264 -1.76 8.70 2.81
C GLN A 264 -2.20 10.14 2.50
N VAL A 265 -2.26 11.01 3.50
CA VAL A 265 -2.52 12.46 3.29
C VAL A 265 -1.38 13.07 2.46
N ALA A 266 -0.14 12.87 2.88
CA ALA A 266 1.04 13.42 2.20
C ALA A 266 1.23 12.92 0.76
N SER A 267 0.68 11.75 0.42
CA SER A 267 0.75 11.15 -0.92
C SER A 267 -0.40 11.54 -1.86
N GLN A 268 -1.43 12.25 -1.35
CA GLN A 268 -2.53 12.72 -2.20
C GLN A 268 -2.00 13.63 -3.32
N ALA A 269 -2.56 13.47 -4.53
CA ALA A 269 -2.14 14.27 -5.69
C ALA A 269 -2.25 15.79 -5.41
N ILE A 270 -3.30 16.21 -4.70
CA ILE A 270 -3.51 17.60 -4.29
C ILE A 270 -2.31 18.11 -3.46
N ILE A 271 -1.89 17.35 -2.45
CA ILE A 271 -0.77 17.72 -1.57
C ILE A 271 0.56 17.73 -2.33
N ASN A 272 0.74 16.78 -3.25
CA ASN A 272 1.91 16.77 -4.13
C ASN A 272 1.92 17.96 -5.09
N THR A 273 0.74 18.43 -5.56
CA THR A 273 0.63 19.65 -6.37
C THR A 273 1.02 20.89 -5.56
N LEU A 274 0.52 21.03 -4.34
CA LEU A 274 0.91 22.13 -3.45
C LEU A 274 2.42 22.13 -3.19
N PHE A 275 3.00 20.95 -2.92
CA PHE A 275 4.40 20.83 -2.55
C PHE A 275 5.35 20.94 -3.75
N ASN A 276 5.16 20.10 -4.77
CA ASN A 276 6.07 20.03 -5.92
C ASN A 276 5.79 21.13 -6.96
N GLY A 277 4.50 21.42 -7.20
CA GLY A 277 4.09 22.40 -8.21
C GLY A 277 4.21 23.83 -7.69
N ILE A 278 3.57 24.13 -6.55
CA ILE A 278 3.45 25.50 -6.07
C ILE A 278 4.66 25.90 -5.19
N LEU A 279 5.05 25.05 -4.23
CA LEU A 279 6.11 25.42 -3.26
C LEU A 279 7.52 25.34 -3.88
N ILE A 280 7.83 24.25 -4.59
CA ILE A 280 9.11 24.08 -5.31
C ILE A 280 9.09 24.81 -6.65
N GLY A 281 7.91 24.96 -7.26
CA GLY A 281 7.71 25.65 -8.54
C GLY A 281 8.13 24.82 -9.77
N ASN A 282 8.47 23.54 -9.61
CA ASN A 282 8.87 22.66 -10.73
C ASN A 282 8.41 21.23 -10.49
N MET A 283 7.18 20.93 -10.90
CA MET A 283 6.56 19.62 -10.70
C MET A 283 7.35 18.46 -11.31
N GLY A 284 7.90 18.66 -12.53
CA GLY A 284 8.67 17.64 -13.23
C GLY A 284 9.97 17.31 -12.51
N LEU A 285 10.77 18.32 -12.21
CA LEU A 285 12.07 18.14 -11.53
C LEU A 285 11.86 17.57 -10.11
N ALA A 286 10.91 18.10 -9.33
CA ALA A 286 10.60 17.59 -8.00
C ALA A 286 10.17 16.11 -8.03
N THR A 287 9.41 15.68 -9.05
CA THR A 287 9.08 14.27 -9.26
C THR A 287 10.33 13.43 -9.51
N ILE A 288 11.24 13.88 -10.37
CA ILE A 288 12.51 13.19 -10.65
C ILE A 288 13.34 13.08 -9.37
N LEU A 289 13.48 14.15 -8.59
CA LEU A 289 14.23 14.17 -7.33
C LEU A 289 13.64 13.18 -6.31
N THR A 290 12.31 13.08 -6.25
CA THR A 290 11.62 12.10 -5.40
C THR A 290 11.98 10.67 -5.80
N VAL A 291 11.98 10.35 -7.10
CA VAL A 291 12.36 9.03 -7.61
C VAL A 291 13.83 8.73 -7.32
N ILE A 292 14.72 9.68 -7.57
CA ILE A 292 16.16 9.53 -7.31
C ILE A 292 16.44 9.27 -5.82
N SER A 293 15.72 9.93 -4.92
CA SER A 293 15.90 9.72 -3.48
C SER A 293 15.27 8.41 -2.98
N MET A 294 14.24 7.90 -3.66
CA MET A 294 13.53 6.71 -3.23
C MET A 294 14.26 5.40 -3.62
N VAL A 295 14.84 5.33 -4.82
CA VAL A 295 15.51 4.09 -5.29
C VAL A 295 16.62 3.60 -4.36
N PRO A 296 17.58 4.44 -3.94
CA PRO A 296 18.62 4.00 -3.00
C PRO A 296 18.08 3.68 -1.60
N SER A 297 16.94 4.27 -1.21
CA SER A 297 16.35 4.03 0.11
C SER A 297 15.93 2.57 0.33
N ILE A 298 15.68 1.81 -0.73
CA ILE A 298 15.34 0.38 -0.67
C ILE A 298 16.46 -0.43 0.04
N PHE A 299 17.72 -0.04 -0.12
CA PHE A 299 18.85 -0.70 0.56
C PHE A 299 18.79 -0.53 2.08
N PHE A 300 18.15 0.53 2.58
CA PHE A 300 17.95 0.73 4.01
C PHE A 300 17.03 -0.31 4.63
N ALA A 301 16.16 -0.95 3.86
CA ALA A 301 15.32 -2.05 4.36
C ALA A 301 16.18 -3.22 4.90
N ALA A 302 17.26 -3.57 4.20
CA ALA A 302 18.18 -4.61 4.65
C ALA A 302 18.93 -4.19 5.94
N PHE A 303 19.28 -2.90 6.06
CA PHE A 303 19.88 -2.36 7.27
C PHE A 303 18.90 -2.36 8.44
N GLY A 304 17.65 -1.97 8.20
CA GLY A 304 16.56 -2.04 9.18
C GLY A 304 16.32 -3.48 9.66
N ALA A 305 16.28 -4.46 8.76
CA ALA A 305 16.12 -5.86 9.11
C ALA A 305 17.25 -6.39 10.01
N LYS A 306 18.50 -6.03 9.71
CA LYS A 306 19.66 -6.37 10.54
C LYS A 306 19.57 -5.74 11.94
N TYR A 307 19.12 -4.48 12.00
CA TYR A 307 18.93 -3.78 13.27
C TYR A 307 17.86 -4.45 14.14
N VAL A 308 16.70 -4.78 13.55
CA VAL A 308 15.59 -5.46 14.21
C VAL A 308 16.01 -6.83 14.73
N GLY A 309 16.72 -7.62 13.93
CA GLY A 309 17.25 -8.92 14.35
C GLY A 309 18.15 -8.83 15.59
N LYS A 310 18.93 -7.73 15.71
CA LYS A 310 19.82 -7.52 16.87
C LYS A 310 19.10 -6.96 18.09
N HIS A 311 18.14 -6.03 17.93
CA HIS A 311 17.59 -5.24 19.03
C HIS A 311 16.09 -5.50 19.31
N GLY A 312 15.40 -6.25 18.43
CA GLY A 312 13.96 -6.50 18.51
C GLY A 312 13.13 -5.47 17.72
N SER A 313 11.91 -5.87 17.37
CA SER A 313 10.99 -5.10 16.51
C SER A 313 10.53 -3.79 17.16
N LYS A 314 10.14 -3.80 18.44
CA LYS A 314 9.74 -2.62 19.20
C LYS A 314 10.85 -1.56 19.22
N LYS A 315 12.08 -1.94 19.56
CA LYS A 315 13.22 -1.02 19.59
C LYS A 315 13.57 -0.51 18.19
N GLY A 316 13.38 -1.35 17.16
CA GLY A 316 13.51 -0.94 15.76
C GLY A 316 12.54 0.20 15.41
N ILE A 317 11.24 0.04 15.69
CA ILE A 317 10.22 1.07 15.46
C ILE A 317 10.62 2.38 16.17
N VAL A 318 10.88 2.32 17.48
CA VAL A 318 11.19 3.51 18.29
C VAL A 318 12.42 4.26 17.78
N THR A 319 13.53 3.54 17.53
CA THR A 319 14.79 4.17 17.10
C THR A 319 14.65 4.84 15.74
N TRP A 320 14.07 4.15 14.76
CA TRP A 320 13.92 4.71 13.41
C TRP A 320 12.86 5.81 13.35
N THR A 321 11.86 5.79 14.23
CA THR A 321 10.91 6.91 14.40
C THR A 321 11.63 8.17 14.89
N TYR A 322 12.51 8.09 15.89
CA TYR A 322 13.32 9.23 16.32
C TYR A 322 14.22 9.76 15.21
N VAL A 323 14.86 8.88 14.44
CA VAL A 323 15.68 9.28 13.28
C VAL A 323 14.82 10.01 12.23
N SER A 324 13.64 9.46 11.89
CA SER A 324 12.72 10.11 10.95
C SER A 324 12.24 11.47 11.44
N MET A 325 11.89 11.59 12.73
CA MET A 325 11.50 12.88 13.34
C MET A 325 12.62 13.92 13.23
N THR A 326 13.85 13.54 13.53
CA THR A 326 15.01 14.45 13.46
C THR A 326 15.24 14.93 12.03
N ILE A 327 15.25 14.02 11.05
CA ILE A 327 15.44 14.37 9.63
C ILE A 327 14.30 15.28 9.15
N THR A 328 13.06 14.97 9.53
CA THR A 328 11.90 15.80 9.15
C THR A 328 11.95 17.17 9.80
N ALA A 329 12.39 17.28 11.05
CA ALA A 329 12.59 18.59 11.69
C ALA A 329 13.65 19.43 10.93
N VAL A 330 14.75 18.80 10.50
CA VAL A 330 15.76 19.47 9.66
C VAL A 330 15.17 19.88 8.31
N LEU A 331 14.34 19.02 7.66
CA LEU A 331 13.64 19.39 6.43
C LEU A 331 12.72 20.59 6.63
N VAL A 332 11.94 20.61 7.69
CA VAL A 332 11.03 21.74 8.00
C VAL A 332 11.84 23.03 8.19
N LEU A 333 12.92 22.98 8.96
CA LEU A 333 13.82 24.14 9.13
C LEU A 333 14.43 24.58 7.80
N PHE A 334 14.83 23.64 6.94
CA PHE A 334 15.32 23.94 5.61
C PHE A 334 14.28 24.68 4.75
N PHE A 335 13.00 24.31 4.83
CA PHE A 335 11.93 25.01 4.12
C PHE A 335 11.58 26.38 4.72
N ILE A 336 11.69 26.54 6.04
CA ILE A 336 11.37 27.81 6.72
C ILE A 336 12.47 28.87 6.49
N PHE A 337 13.74 28.46 6.57
CA PHE A 337 14.89 29.40 6.49
C PHE A 337 15.52 29.45 5.10
N GLY A 338 15.26 28.47 4.24
CA GLY A 338 15.75 28.43 2.87
C GLY A 338 14.76 28.98 1.86
N ASP A 339 15.17 28.97 0.60
CA ASP A 339 14.31 29.28 -0.54
C ASP A 339 13.90 27.98 -1.25
N PRO A 340 12.64 27.51 -1.12
CA PRO A 340 12.19 26.28 -1.74
C PRO A 340 12.28 26.29 -3.26
N THR A 341 12.20 27.46 -3.91
CA THR A 341 12.27 27.60 -5.36
C THR A 341 13.65 27.21 -5.91
N GLN A 342 14.71 27.36 -5.12
CA GLN A 342 16.07 26.95 -5.46
C GLN A 342 16.20 25.42 -5.60
N ILE A 343 15.30 24.65 -5.03
CA ILE A 343 15.22 23.18 -5.26
C ILE A 343 14.86 22.90 -6.72
N GLY A 344 14.03 23.75 -7.33
CA GLY A 344 13.65 23.68 -8.72
C GLY A 344 14.75 24.06 -9.73
N VAL A 345 15.93 24.52 -9.24
CA VAL A 345 17.08 24.89 -10.07
C VAL A 345 18.09 23.74 -10.07
N MET A 346 18.35 23.21 -11.28
CA MET A 346 19.25 22.06 -11.44
C MET A 346 20.68 22.38 -10.99
N GLY A 347 21.24 21.55 -10.11
CA GLY A 347 22.60 21.69 -9.60
C GLY A 347 22.77 22.68 -8.43
N SER A 348 21.69 23.30 -7.93
CA SER A 348 21.76 24.18 -6.78
C SER A 348 22.17 23.43 -5.50
N PRO A 349 22.88 24.08 -4.55
CA PRO A 349 23.18 23.48 -3.25
C PRO A 349 21.90 23.06 -2.49
N SER A 350 20.82 23.84 -2.63
CA SER A 350 19.52 23.54 -2.04
C SER A 350 18.90 22.26 -2.60
N MET A 351 19.01 22.03 -3.93
CA MET A 351 18.57 20.79 -4.56
C MET A 351 19.33 19.58 -4.02
N ILE A 352 20.67 19.68 -3.93
CA ILE A 352 21.52 18.58 -3.43
C ILE A 352 21.16 18.26 -1.97
N LEU A 353 21.06 19.28 -1.12
CA LEU A 353 20.69 19.10 0.28
C LEU A 353 19.30 18.49 0.43
N TYR A 354 18.32 18.94 -0.35
CA TYR A 354 16.97 18.37 -0.39
C TYR A 354 16.98 16.89 -0.76
N VAL A 355 17.72 16.50 -1.81
CA VAL A 355 17.83 15.09 -2.25
C VAL A 355 18.46 14.23 -1.15
N VAL A 356 19.52 14.69 -0.50
CA VAL A 356 20.17 13.96 0.59
C VAL A 356 19.23 13.78 1.78
N LEU A 357 18.56 14.85 2.22
CA LEU A 357 17.62 14.79 3.34
C LEU A 357 16.42 13.89 3.02
N THR A 358 15.88 13.98 1.81
CA THR A 358 14.76 13.15 1.37
C THR A 358 15.17 11.67 1.22
N LEU A 359 16.38 11.39 0.75
CA LEU A 359 16.95 10.04 0.72
C LEU A 359 17.03 9.44 2.13
N LEU A 360 17.58 10.19 3.09
CA LEU A 360 17.68 9.74 4.48
C LEU A 360 16.30 9.55 5.11
N GLN A 361 15.34 10.43 4.80
CA GLN A 361 13.96 10.32 5.24
C GLN A 361 13.29 9.05 4.71
N ASN A 362 13.38 8.80 3.40
CA ASN A 362 12.86 7.60 2.77
C ASN A 362 13.55 6.34 3.32
N GLY A 363 14.87 6.40 3.54
CA GLY A 363 15.65 5.30 4.13
C GLY A 363 15.18 4.96 5.54
N SER A 364 14.99 5.96 6.40
CA SER A 364 14.49 5.73 7.77
C SER A 364 13.06 5.17 7.77
N ASN A 365 12.19 5.62 6.86
CA ASN A 365 10.85 5.08 6.68
C ASN A 365 10.88 3.61 6.24
N MET A 366 11.82 3.21 5.37
CA MET A 366 12.02 1.80 5.01
C MET A 366 12.43 0.94 6.21
N CYS A 367 13.26 1.48 7.10
CA CYS A 367 13.62 0.79 8.35
C CYS A 367 12.42 0.65 9.29
N ILE A 368 11.54 1.67 9.39
CA ILE A 368 10.29 1.60 10.16
C ILE A 368 9.38 0.52 9.57
N THR A 369 9.18 0.51 8.25
CA THR A 369 8.33 -0.48 7.55
C THR A 369 8.81 -1.91 7.80
N THR A 370 10.12 -2.14 7.74
CA THR A 370 10.72 -3.44 8.04
C THR A 370 10.50 -3.85 9.50
N SER A 371 10.62 -2.89 10.42
CA SER A 371 10.37 -3.10 11.85
C SER A 371 8.90 -3.43 12.12
N ASN A 372 7.97 -2.74 11.46
CA ASN A 372 6.53 -2.97 11.53
C ASN A 372 6.13 -4.37 11.04
N THR A 373 6.73 -4.82 9.94
CA THR A 373 6.48 -6.18 9.41
C THR A 373 6.91 -7.26 10.41
N SER A 374 8.06 -7.07 11.05
CA SER A 374 8.56 -7.99 12.09
C SER A 374 7.68 -7.95 13.34
N TYR A 375 7.23 -6.76 13.74
CA TYR A 375 6.36 -6.59 14.90
C TYR A 375 4.99 -7.25 14.74
N MET A 376 4.42 -7.24 13.53
CA MET A 376 3.16 -7.95 13.26
C MET A 376 3.30 -9.46 13.51
N ALA A 377 4.42 -10.06 13.11
CA ALA A 377 4.70 -11.47 13.41
C ALA A 377 4.79 -11.72 14.92
N ASP A 378 5.48 -10.82 15.64
CA ASP A 378 5.59 -10.88 17.12
C ASP A 378 4.20 -10.77 17.78
N ALA A 379 3.30 -9.92 17.27
CA ALA A 379 1.93 -9.78 17.79
C ALA A 379 1.06 -11.03 17.53
N ILE A 380 1.29 -11.74 16.42
CA ILE A 380 0.63 -13.03 16.14
C ILE A 380 1.11 -14.12 17.11
N ASP A 381 2.40 -14.18 17.37
CA ASP A 381 2.97 -15.13 18.32
C ASP A 381 2.51 -14.84 19.76
N PHE A 382 2.40 -13.58 20.14
CA PHE A 382 1.82 -13.17 21.41
C PHE A 382 0.37 -13.64 21.55
N GLU A 383 -0.43 -13.53 20.48
CA GLU A 383 -1.81 -14.02 20.50
C GLU A 383 -1.88 -15.55 20.66
N LEU A 384 -0.98 -16.28 20.01
CA LEU A 384 -0.86 -17.72 20.20
C LEU A 384 -0.51 -18.09 21.67
N ASP A 385 0.42 -17.36 22.28
CA ASP A 385 0.74 -17.57 23.69
C ASP A 385 -0.44 -17.24 24.61
N ARG A 386 -1.16 -16.13 24.35
CA ARG A 386 -2.30 -15.67 25.15
C ARG A 386 -3.50 -16.61 25.06
N SER A 387 -3.97 -16.90 23.84
CA SER A 387 -5.23 -17.61 23.60
C SER A 387 -5.06 -19.12 23.36
N GLY A 388 -3.84 -19.59 23.13
CA GLY A 388 -3.57 -20.97 22.68
C GLY A 388 -4.04 -21.27 21.25
N ARG A 389 -4.62 -20.29 20.53
CA ARG A 389 -5.15 -20.43 19.18
C ARG A 389 -4.20 -19.79 18.17
N TYR A 390 -3.79 -20.53 17.15
CA TYR A 390 -3.01 -19.98 16.06
C TYR A 390 -3.93 -19.37 15.00
N ILE A 391 -4.21 -18.07 15.13
CA ILE A 391 -5.17 -17.33 14.31
C ILE A 391 -4.54 -16.10 13.61
N PRO A 392 -3.45 -16.28 12.82
CA PRO A 392 -2.75 -15.16 12.19
C PRO A 392 -3.64 -14.33 11.26
N ALA A 393 -4.59 -14.97 10.57
CA ALA A 393 -5.53 -14.28 9.69
C ALA A 393 -6.49 -13.36 10.46
N VAL A 394 -6.90 -13.72 11.68
CA VAL A 394 -7.75 -12.87 12.54
C VAL A 394 -6.95 -11.66 13.01
N VAL A 395 -5.72 -11.86 13.50
CA VAL A 395 -4.86 -10.78 14.01
C VAL A 395 -4.53 -9.77 12.91
N SER A 396 -4.05 -10.25 11.76
CA SER A 396 -3.74 -9.38 10.62
C SER A 396 -4.98 -8.74 10.00
N GLY A 397 -6.09 -9.46 9.94
CA GLY A 397 -7.38 -8.95 9.47
C GLY A 397 -7.95 -7.87 10.37
N THR A 398 -7.83 -8.01 11.69
CA THR A 398 -8.21 -6.98 12.66
C THR A 398 -7.44 -5.68 12.43
N TYR A 399 -6.11 -5.79 12.28
CA TYR A 399 -5.28 -4.64 11.93
C TYR A 399 -5.73 -4.01 10.60
N SER A 400 -5.89 -4.82 9.54
CA SER A 400 -6.24 -4.34 8.20
C SER A 400 -7.59 -3.62 8.18
N LEU A 401 -8.58 -4.10 8.93
CA LEU A 401 -9.89 -3.45 9.05
C LEU A 401 -9.76 -2.05 9.66
N VAL A 402 -9.06 -1.94 10.79
CA VAL A 402 -8.88 -0.65 11.48
C VAL A 402 -8.01 0.31 10.65
N ASP A 403 -6.95 -0.20 10.03
CA ASP A 403 -6.08 0.55 9.13
C ASP A 403 -6.86 1.17 7.96
N LYS A 404 -7.71 0.39 7.28
CA LYS A 404 -8.56 0.87 6.18
C LYS A 404 -9.54 1.95 6.66
N LEU A 405 -10.16 1.76 7.83
CA LEU A 405 -11.09 2.76 8.39
C LEU A 405 -10.38 4.08 8.68
N ILE A 406 -9.22 4.05 9.35
CA ILE A 406 -8.47 5.26 9.71
C ILE A 406 -7.90 5.94 8.46
N THR A 407 -7.28 5.20 7.55
CA THR A 407 -6.67 5.76 6.35
C THR A 407 -7.69 6.27 5.33
N SER A 408 -8.95 5.85 5.42
CA SER A 408 -10.03 6.39 4.57
C SER A 408 -10.23 7.90 4.77
N PHE A 409 -9.93 8.44 5.95
CA PHE A 409 -10.05 9.87 6.24
C PHE A 409 -8.99 10.73 5.54
N ALA A 410 -7.96 10.14 4.95
CA ALA A 410 -6.88 10.89 4.29
C ALA A 410 -7.40 11.83 3.19
N ALA A 411 -8.38 11.40 2.41
CA ALA A 411 -8.97 12.22 1.35
C ALA A 411 -9.73 13.42 1.91
N VAL A 412 -10.54 13.24 2.95
CA VAL A 412 -11.27 14.35 3.62
C VAL A 412 -10.31 15.35 4.24
N ILE A 413 -9.24 14.86 4.89
CA ILE A 413 -8.24 15.74 5.49
C ILE A 413 -7.54 16.58 4.41
N ALA A 414 -7.10 15.95 3.32
CA ALA A 414 -6.41 16.64 2.23
C ALA A 414 -7.32 17.66 1.52
N THR A 415 -8.54 17.25 1.14
CA THR A 415 -9.47 18.13 0.43
C THR A 415 -10.05 19.20 1.35
N GLY A 416 -10.31 18.89 2.63
CA GLY A 416 -10.76 19.86 3.62
C GLY A 416 -9.72 20.95 3.87
N ALA A 417 -8.44 20.59 4.00
CA ALA A 417 -7.35 21.54 4.16
C ALA A 417 -7.23 22.47 2.94
N VAL A 418 -7.37 21.93 1.74
CA VAL A 418 -7.31 22.70 0.48
C VAL A 418 -8.55 23.62 0.34
N ALA A 419 -9.74 23.17 0.78
CA ALA A 419 -10.93 24.01 0.82
C ALA A 419 -10.77 25.21 1.77
N LEU A 420 -10.07 25.02 2.91
CA LEU A 420 -9.73 26.13 3.84
C LEU A 420 -8.78 27.15 3.22
N LEU A 421 -7.98 26.77 2.22
CA LEU A 421 -7.15 27.70 1.45
C LEU A 421 -7.92 28.51 0.39
N GLY A 422 -9.23 28.27 0.25
CA GLY A 422 -10.09 28.94 -0.71
C GLY A 422 -10.37 28.16 -1.99
N TYR A 423 -9.80 26.98 -2.17
CA TYR A 423 -10.09 26.08 -3.29
C TYR A 423 -11.39 25.31 -3.07
N THR A 424 -12.54 25.99 -3.13
CA THR A 424 -13.85 25.39 -2.85
C THR A 424 -14.48 24.72 -4.06
N THR A 425 -14.30 25.28 -5.25
CA THR A 425 -14.89 24.82 -6.52
C THR A 425 -13.85 24.35 -7.52
N THR A 426 -12.60 24.74 -7.35
CA THR A 426 -11.46 24.37 -8.21
C THR A 426 -10.41 23.67 -7.38
N MET A 427 -9.60 22.83 -8.01
CA MET A 427 -8.44 22.20 -7.39
C MET A 427 -7.18 23.04 -7.65
N PRO A 428 -6.20 23.04 -6.71
CA PRO A 428 -4.94 23.75 -6.91
C PRO A 428 -4.21 23.24 -8.16
N GLN A 429 -3.60 24.16 -8.89
CA GLN A 429 -2.83 23.88 -10.10
C GLN A 429 -1.33 24.09 -9.82
N PRO A 430 -0.44 23.38 -10.50
CA PRO A 430 1.00 23.56 -10.34
C PRO A 430 1.52 24.98 -10.64
N THR A 431 0.73 25.76 -11.39
CA THR A 431 1.04 27.14 -11.81
C THR A 431 0.49 28.21 -10.86
N ASP A 432 -0.26 27.82 -9.83
CA ASP A 432 -0.83 28.77 -8.88
C ASP A 432 0.27 29.47 -8.06
N PRO A 433 0.07 30.73 -7.65
CA PRO A 433 1.05 31.47 -6.87
C PRO A 433 1.17 30.90 -5.44
N CYS A 434 2.39 30.83 -4.92
CA CYS A 434 2.63 30.42 -3.54
C CYS A 434 2.29 31.55 -2.57
N THR A 435 1.20 31.39 -1.84
CA THR A 435 0.82 32.30 -0.73
C THR A 435 1.36 31.79 0.60
N SER A 436 1.48 32.68 1.60
CA SER A 436 1.89 32.28 2.96
C SER A 436 0.97 31.19 3.56
N ALA A 437 -0.34 31.26 3.28
CA ALA A 437 -1.28 30.25 3.73
C ALA A 437 -1.03 28.88 3.07
N ILE A 438 -0.78 28.86 1.76
CA ILE A 438 -0.41 27.63 1.02
C ILE A 438 0.89 27.07 1.55
N PHE A 439 1.90 27.91 1.79
CA PHE A 439 3.19 27.48 2.34
C PHE A 439 3.02 26.73 3.66
N TRP A 440 2.40 27.36 4.66
CA TRP A 440 2.25 26.77 5.99
C TRP A 440 1.34 25.52 5.98
N MET A 441 0.24 25.55 5.21
CA MET A 441 -0.65 24.40 5.08
C MET A 441 0.08 23.22 4.46
N THR A 442 0.88 23.45 3.42
CA THR A 442 1.66 22.41 2.74
C THR A 442 2.68 21.78 3.69
N LEU A 443 3.45 22.59 4.44
CA LEU A 443 4.39 22.07 5.43
C LEU A 443 3.69 21.29 6.53
N SER A 444 2.54 21.78 7.01
CA SER A 444 1.76 21.11 8.05
C SER A 444 1.26 19.73 7.60
N LEU A 445 0.76 19.60 6.38
CA LEU A 445 0.25 18.34 5.85
C LEU A 445 1.36 17.38 5.42
N LYS A 446 2.44 17.90 4.82
CA LYS A 446 3.54 17.07 4.30
C LYS A 446 4.48 16.58 5.39
N PHE A 447 4.75 17.41 6.40
CA PHE A 447 5.72 17.14 7.45
C PHE A 447 5.11 17.17 8.86
N GLY A 448 4.21 18.09 9.15
CA GLY A 448 3.60 18.26 10.49
C GLY A 448 2.73 17.06 10.87
N LEU A 449 1.87 16.61 9.96
CA LEU A 449 1.01 15.46 10.22
C LEU A 449 1.80 14.16 10.45
N PRO A 450 2.83 13.81 9.68
CA PRO A 450 3.75 12.71 10.00
C PRO A 450 4.43 12.86 11.37
N LEU A 451 4.88 14.05 11.75
CA LEU A 451 5.45 14.28 13.08
C LEU A 451 4.46 13.94 14.21
N ILE A 452 3.18 14.33 14.06
CA ILE A 452 2.11 13.96 15.00
C ILE A 452 1.94 12.44 15.04
N GLY A 453 1.88 11.77 13.89
CA GLY A 453 1.81 10.32 13.79
C GLY A 453 2.95 9.62 14.52
N TRP A 454 4.18 10.10 14.37
CA TRP A 454 5.33 9.55 15.06
C TRP A 454 5.33 9.81 16.58
N VAL A 455 4.81 10.95 17.05
CA VAL A 455 4.58 11.17 18.48
C VAL A 455 3.60 10.13 19.03
N ILE A 456 2.48 9.88 18.33
CA ILE A 456 1.53 8.82 18.70
C ILE A 456 2.23 7.46 18.72
N THR A 457 3.06 7.16 17.72
CA THR A 457 3.88 5.94 17.65
C THR A 457 4.76 5.77 18.88
N LEU A 458 5.49 6.82 19.29
CA LEU A 458 6.36 6.77 20.46
C LEU A 458 5.59 6.55 21.76
N ILE A 459 4.43 7.21 21.91
CA ILE A 459 3.53 7.02 23.07
C ILE A 459 3.00 5.58 23.08
N ALA A 460 2.47 5.09 21.96
CA ALA A 460 1.95 3.73 21.84
C ALA A 460 3.01 2.67 22.14
N MET A 461 4.23 2.85 21.60
CA MET A 461 5.33 1.92 21.84
C MET A 461 5.87 1.99 23.28
N ARG A 462 5.75 3.10 23.98
CA ARG A 462 6.06 3.18 25.40
C ARG A 462 5.16 2.26 26.21
N GLU A 463 3.87 2.29 25.96
CA GLU A 463 2.84 1.48 26.63
C GLU A 463 2.83 0.00 26.19
N CYS A 464 3.57 -0.34 25.14
CA CYS A 464 3.62 -1.69 24.61
C CYS A 464 4.47 -2.63 25.49
N PRO A 465 3.95 -3.78 25.94
CA PRO A 465 4.70 -4.72 26.77
C PRO A 465 5.72 -5.55 26.01
N LEU A 466 5.63 -5.62 24.67
CA LEU A 466 6.36 -6.58 23.84
C LEU A 466 7.81 -6.10 23.59
N THR A 467 8.70 -6.34 24.57
CA THR A 467 10.15 -6.14 24.40
C THR A 467 10.81 -7.36 23.79
N LYS A 468 12.11 -7.24 23.43
CA LYS A 468 12.87 -8.38 22.92
C LYS A 468 12.95 -9.52 23.97
N GLU A 469 13.15 -9.16 25.21
CA GLU A 469 13.23 -10.10 26.34
C GLU A 469 11.90 -10.83 26.52
N GLU A 470 10.76 -10.09 26.48
CA GLU A 470 9.44 -10.69 26.57
C GLU A 470 9.13 -11.60 25.40
N MET A 471 9.56 -11.25 24.17
CA MET A 471 9.43 -12.16 23.02
C MET A 471 10.18 -13.46 23.20
N VAL A 472 11.35 -13.45 23.83
CA VAL A 472 12.06 -14.71 24.17
C VAL A 472 11.25 -15.54 25.13
N ASN A 473 10.60 -14.91 26.13
CA ASN A 473 9.73 -15.60 27.08
C ASN A 473 8.47 -16.16 26.40
N VAL A 474 7.84 -15.39 25.52
CA VAL A 474 6.69 -15.83 24.70
C VAL A 474 7.07 -17.06 23.89
N GLN A 475 8.21 -17.05 23.20
CA GLN A 475 8.66 -18.21 22.41
C GLN A 475 8.95 -19.44 23.28
N LYS A 476 9.50 -19.27 24.47
CA LYS A 476 9.69 -20.37 25.43
C LYS A 476 8.34 -20.98 25.85
N ARG A 477 7.38 -20.15 26.24
CA ARG A 477 6.03 -20.62 26.62
C ARG A 477 5.31 -21.33 25.48
N ILE A 478 5.46 -20.84 24.24
CA ILE A 478 4.92 -21.51 23.05
C ILE A 478 5.59 -22.86 22.83
N ALA A 479 6.91 -22.95 22.98
CA ALA A 479 7.65 -24.22 22.83
C ALA A 479 7.21 -25.24 23.86
N GLU A 480 7.05 -24.85 25.13
CA GLU A 480 6.56 -25.71 26.22
C GLU A 480 5.14 -26.20 25.95
N LYS A 481 4.20 -25.33 25.53
CA LYS A 481 2.83 -25.70 25.14
C LYS A 481 2.82 -26.71 24.00
N LYS A 482 3.67 -26.52 22.97
CA LYS A 482 3.81 -27.45 21.84
C LYS A 482 4.36 -28.81 22.29
N ALA A 483 5.38 -28.81 23.13
CA ALA A 483 5.97 -30.05 23.67
C ALA A 483 4.95 -30.84 24.51
N ALA A 484 4.18 -30.16 25.35
CA ALA A 484 3.09 -30.77 26.14
C ALA A 484 2.02 -31.41 25.23
N ALA A 485 1.55 -30.66 24.21
CA ALA A 485 0.57 -31.17 23.25
C ALA A 485 1.08 -32.38 22.46
N GLN A 486 2.35 -32.37 22.04
CA GLN A 486 2.97 -33.54 21.37
C GLN A 486 3.04 -34.76 22.30
N SER A 487 3.38 -34.58 23.57
CA SER A 487 3.43 -35.68 24.54
C SER A 487 2.05 -36.30 24.80
N GLU A 488 0.98 -35.49 24.81
CA GLU A 488 -0.39 -35.99 24.93
C GLU A 488 -0.85 -36.76 23.68
N ILE A 489 -0.52 -36.30 22.49
CA ILE A 489 -0.82 -37.02 21.23
C ILE A 489 -0.10 -38.38 21.23
N TYR A 490 1.20 -38.40 21.61
CA TYR A 490 1.97 -39.64 21.68
C TYR A 490 1.41 -40.62 22.71
N LYS A 491 0.96 -40.15 23.89
CA LYS A 491 0.27 -40.99 24.87
C LYS A 491 -1.06 -41.57 24.40
N LYS A 492 -1.83 -40.78 23.62
CA LYS A 492 -3.10 -41.25 23.02
C LYS A 492 -2.89 -42.23 21.87
N GLN A 493 -1.74 -42.25 21.20
CA GLN A 493 -1.41 -43.21 20.15
C GLN A 493 -0.88 -44.54 20.72
N LEU A 494 -0.47 -44.55 21.97
CA LEU A 494 0.03 -45.75 22.70
C LEU A 494 -1.08 -46.47 23.49
N GLN A 495 -2.24 -45.86 23.67
CA GLN A 495 -3.48 -46.44 24.18
C GLN A 495 -4.39 -46.92 23.03
#